data_e24241ee61507c5fea2799ebe7622cf9
#
_entry.id   e24241ee61507c5fea2799ebe7622cf9
#
_cell.length_a   1.000
_cell.length_b   1.000
_cell.length_c   1.000
_cell.angle_alpha   90.00
_cell.angle_beta   90.00
_cell.angle_gamma   90.00
#
_symmetry.space_group_name_H-M   'P 1'
#
loop_
_entity.id
_entity.type
_entity.pdbx_description
1 polymer ?
#
loop_
_entity_poly.entity_id
_entity_poly.type
_entity_poly.pdbx_seq_one_letter_code
_entity_poly.pdbx_strand_id
1 'polypeptide(L)'
;MATKTGKKKGLAGNVYIREMELEDLPAVFALGEKLFTAEKWPNLHRTWDEYEIVGLFASDGDFCLVAELDDVFAGFVLGTFITKRHSAWSYGWILWLGVEPDIKRQGIGKRLTSRLRDKFIEEGARMMIVDTEKSNKAAIQFFKQQGFGNEIQHVFMSHNLTSHPDYLERKAKKKNSIAGKKK
;
A
#
# COMPACT_ATOMS: atom_id res chain seq x y z
N MET A 1 -20.56 -13.30 -48.87
CA MET A 1 -19.24 -12.76 -48.52
C MET A 1 -19.28 -12.29 -47.07
N ALA A 2 -18.70 -13.04 -46.17
CA ALA A 2 -18.68 -12.74 -44.74
C ALA A 2 -17.30 -12.13 -44.41
N THR A 3 -17.27 -10.85 -44.05
CA THR A 3 -16.08 -10.14 -43.62
C THR A 3 -15.75 -10.55 -42.17
N LYS A 4 -14.67 -11.31 -42.01
CA LYS A 4 -14.06 -11.60 -40.70
C LYS A 4 -13.45 -10.32 -40.13
N THR A 5 -14.11 -9.75 -39.13
CA THR A 5 -13.55 -8.69 -38.29
C THR A 5 -12.45 -9.31 -37.41
N GLY A 6 -11.20 -9.11 -37.80
CA GLY A 6 -10.03 -9.51 -37.00
C GLY A 6 -9.98 -8.72 -35.71
N LYS A 7 -10.15 -9.39 -34.55
CA LYS A 7 -9.80 -8.83 -33.24
C LYS A 7 -8.31 -8.48 -33.26
N LYS A 8 -7.97 -7.19 -33.27
CA LYS A 8 -6.62 -6.71 -32.98
C LYS A 8 -6.27 -7.19 -31.56
N LYS A 9 -5.35 -8.15 -31.46
CA LYS A 9 -4.64 -8.46 -30.24
C LYS A 9 -3.85 -7.20 -29.88
N GLY A 10 -4.29 -6.43 -28.88
CA GLY A 10 -3.51 -5.31 -28.38
C GLY A 10 -2.13 -5.82 -28.01
N LEU A 11 -1.09 -5.17 -28.51
CA LEU A 11 0.28 -5.41 -28.04
C LEU A 11 0.27 -5.21 -26.52
N ALA A 12 0.69 -6.22 -25.78
CA ALA A 12 0.91 -6.08 -24.35
C ALA A 12 2.05 -5.06 -24.17
N GLY A 13 1.78 -3.96 -23.49
CA GLY A 13 2.80 -2.97 -23.18
C GLY A 13 3.93 -3.58 -22.36
N ASN A 14 5.12 -3.00 -22.45
CA ASN A 14 6.27 -3.46 -21.67
C ASN A 14 6.14 -3.00 -20.22
N VAL A 15 5.92 -3.94 -19.30
CA VAL A 15 5.88 -3.66 -17.85
C VAL A 15 7.26 -3.83 -17.26
N TYR A 16 7.78 -2.77 -16.64
CA TYR A 16 9.04 -2.76 -15.91
C TYR A 16 8.79 -2.56 -14.41
N ILE A 17 9.50 -3.29 -13.55
CA ILE A 17 9.43 -3.14 -12.09
C ILE A 17 10.82 -2.76 -11.59
N ARG A 18 10.88 -1.67 -10.84
CA ARG A 18 12.10 -1.17 -10.21
C ARG A 18 11.87 -0.76 -8.75
N GLU A 19 12.94 -0.53 -8.05
CA GLU A 19 12.90 0.13 -6.75
C GLU A 19 12.36 1.55 -6.90
N MET A 20 11.66 2.00 -5.87
CA MET A 20 11.12 3.36 -5.81
C MET A 20 12.25 4.36 -5.58
N GLU A 21 12.24 5.45 -6.30
CA GLU A 21 13.13 6.58 -6.15
C GLU A 21 12.40 7.76 -5.47
N LEU A 22 13.13 8.76 -5.02
CA LEU A 22 12.55 9.94 -4.34
C LEU A 22 11.53 10.67 -5.22
N GLU A 23 11.80 10.70 -6.51
CA GLU A 23 10.97 11.34 -7.54
C GLU A 23 9.63 10.65 -7.76
N ASP A 24 9.49 9.39 -7.34
CA ASP A 24 8.24 8.62 -7.45
C ASP A 24 7.23 8.96 -6.35
N LEU A 25 7.69 9.50 -5.21
CA LEU A 25 6.84 9.76 -4.03
C LEU A 25 5.54 10.52 -4.37
N PRO A 26 5.58 11.60 -5.19
CA PRO A 26 4.36 12.32 -5.55
C PRO A 26 3.38 11.45 -6.35
N ALA A 27 3.86 10.61 -7.29
CA ALA A 27 3.02 9.75 -8.10
C ALA A 27 2.41 8.61 -7.27
N VAL A 28 3.19 8.02 -6.37
CA VAL A 28 2.74 6.99 -5.41
C VAL A 28 1.67 7.57 -4.49
N PHE A 29 1.90 8.75 -3.90
CA PHE A 29 0.92 9.41 -3.04
C PHE A 29 -0.38 9.71 -3.79
N ALA A 30 -0.30 10.34 -4.97
CA ALA A 30 -1.47 10.68 -5.77
C ALA A 30 -2.30 9.45 -6.17
N LEU A 31 -1.65 8.34 -6.52
CA LEU A 31 -2.36 7.09 -6.83
C LEU A 31 -3.04 6.52 -5.58
N GLY A 32 -2.39 6.55 -4.43
CA GLY A 32 -3.00 6.10 -3.18
C GLY A 32 -4.21 6.91 -2.78
N GLU A 33 -4.17 8.25 -2.89
CA GLU A 33 -5.32 9.13 -2.67
C GLU A 33 -6.51 8.76 -3.59
N LYS A 34 -6.23 8.41 -4.84
CA LYS A 34 -7.23 7.95 -5.80
C LYS A 34 -7.85 6.59 -5.44
N LEU A 35 -7.07 5.69 -4.83
CA LEU A 35 -7.47 4.30 -4.55
C LEU A 35 -8.05 4.11 -3.14
N PHE A 36 -7.46 4.72 -2.12
CA PHE A 36 -7.78 4.50 -0.70
C PHE A 36 -8.70 5.59 -0.15
N THR A 37 -9.85 5.78 -0.81
CA THR A 37 -10.82 6.81 -0.43
C THR A 37 -11.59 6.45 0.83
N ALA A 38 -11.95 7.48 1.65
CA ALA A 38 -12.73 7.31 2.87
C ALA A 38 -14.09 6.61 2.63
N GLU A 39 -14.68 6.80 1.46
CA GLU A 39 -15.96 6.19 1.09
C GLU A 39 -15.83 4.66 0.91
N LYS A 40 -14.76 4.21 0.26
CA LYS A 40 -14.57 2.79 -0.07
C LYS A 40 -13.83 2.03 1.02
N TRP A 41 -12.79 2.64 1.58
CA TRP A 41 -11.83 2.01 2.47
C TRP A 41 -11.49 2.93 3.66
N PRO A 42 -12.42 3.18 4.59
CA PRO A 42 -12.23 4.18 5.65
C PRO A 42 -11.04 3.90 6.57
N ASN A 43 -10.68 2.64 6.78
CA ASN A 43 -9.51 2.29 7.60
C ASN A 43 -8.21 2.55 6.83
N LEU A 44 -8.13 2.15 5.56
CA LEU A 44 -6.96 2.40 4.71
C LEU A 44 -6.76 3.90 4.48
N HIS A 45 -7.83 4.63 4.18
CA HIS A 45 -7.76 6.08 4.02
C HIS A 45 -7.23 6.80 5.27
N ARG A 46 -7.57 6.32 6.46
CA ARG A 46 -7.14 6.94 7.72
C ARG A 46 -5.63 6.85 7.95
N THR A 47 -4.99 5.81 7.44
CA THR A 47 -3.56 5.53 7.62
C THR A 47 -2.73 5.89 6.40
N TRP A 48 -3.36 6.23 5.27
CA TRP A 48 -2.68 6.70 4.08
C TRP A 48 -2.38 8.19 4.20
N ASP A 49 -1.11 8.55 4.31
CA ASP A 49 -0.63 9.93 4.28
C ASP A 49 0.79 10.02 3.73
N GLU A 50 1.22 11.25 3.41
CA GLU A 50 2.54 11.49 2.82
C GLU A 50 3.70 11.11 3.75
N TYR A 51 3.53 11.28 5.06
CA TYR A 51 4.59 10.96 6.04
C TYR A 51 4.77 9.47 6.20
N GLU A 52 3.69 8.69 6.11
CA GLU A 52 3.74 7.23 6.10
C GLU A 52 4.59 6.72 4.93
N ILE A 53 4.34 7.25 3.71
CA ILE A 53 5.07 6.84 2.50
C ILE A 53 6.53 7.23 2.59
N VAL A 54 6.83 8.48 3.00
CA VAL A 54 8.21 8.94 3.19
C VAL A 54 8.93 8.13 4.26
N GLY A 55 8.23 7.81 5.36
CA GLY A 55 8.75 6.95 6.43
C GLY A 55 9.14 5.56 5.93
N LEU A 56 8.25 4.90 5.17
CA LEU A 56 8.50 3.59 4.57
C LEU A 56 9.66 3.65 3.56
N PHE A 57 9.68 4.66 2.71
CA PHE A 57 10.79 4.86 1.76
C PHE A 57 12.14 5.02 2.47
N ALA A 58 12.18 5.75 3.58
CA ALA A 58 13.41 5.98 4.32
C ALA A 58 13.88 4.76 5.15
N SER A 59 12.94 3.94 5.67
CA SER A 59 13.27 2.80 6.53
C SER A 59 13.37 1.48 5.79
N ASP A 60 12.55 1.29 4.77
CA ASP A 60 12.32 0.02 4.07
C ASP A 60 12.37 0.20 2.53
N GLY A 61 13.20 1.12 2.02
CA GLY A 61 13.27 1.48 0.60
C GLY A 61 13.48 0.30 -0.33
N ASP A 62 14.25 -0.70 0.07
CA ASP A 62 14.48 -1.95 -0.69
C ASP A 62 13.18 -2.72 -0.96
N PHE A 63 12.14 -2.50 -0.15
CA PHE A 63 10.82 -3.14 -0.27
C PHE A 63 9.75 -2.19 -0.80
N CYS A 64 10.14 -1.01 -1.28
CA CYS A 64 9.29 -0.05 -1.97
C CYS A 64 9.55 -0.16 -3.47
N LEU A 65 8.56 -0.64 -4.23
CA LEU A 65 8.71 -0.87 -5.67
C LEU A 65 7.66 -0.12 -6.46
N VAL A 66 8.05 0.34 -7.64
CA VAL A 66 7.14 0.93 -8.62
C VAL A 66 7.09 0.09 -9.89
N ALA A 67 5.99 0.20 -10.59
CA ALA A 67 5.77 -0.38 -11.90
C ALA A 67 5.62 0.72 -12.94
N GLU A 68 6.26 0.55 -14.07
CA GLU A 68 6.07 1.35 -15.27
C GLU A 68 5.48 0.50 -16.38
N LEU A 69 4.63 1.10 -17.19
CA LEU A 69 4.11 0.53 -18.43
C LEU A 69 4.49 1.49 -19.56
N ASP A 70 5.36 1.03 -20.47
CA ASP A 70 5.90 1.84 -21.56
C ASP A 70 6.47 3.19 -21.04
N ASP A 71 7.31 3.11 -20.00
CA ASP A 71 7.99 4.22 -19.30
C ASP A 71 7.04 5.19 -18.56
N VAL A 72 5.77 4.81 -18.36
CA VAL A 72 4.79 5.59 -17.59
C VAL A 72 4.47 4.89 -16.28
N PHE A 73 4.48 5.64 -15.17
CA PHE A 73 4.11 5.12 -13.85
C PHE A 73 2.72 4.45 -13.90
N ALA A 74 2.65 3.22 -13.41
CA ALA A 74 1.48 2.37 -13.54
C ALA A 74 1.00 1.74 -12.23
N GLY A 75 1.81 1.81 -11.17
CA GLY A 75 1.46 1.28 -9.87
C GLY A 75 2.65 1.14 -8.94
N PHE A 76 2.38 0.72 -7.71
CA PHE A 76 3.39 0.56 -6.66
C PHE A 76 3.05 -0.59 -5.71
N VAL A 77 4.04 -1.06 -4.98
CA VAL A 77 3.90 -1.87 -3.77
C VAL A 77 4.88 -1.37 -2.72
N LEU A 78 4.40 -1.17 -1.49
CA LEU A 78 5.21 -0.80 -0.34
C LEU A 78 5.13 -1.92 0.69
N GLY A 79 6.29 -2.39 1.13
CA GLY A 79 6.42 -3.44 2.12
C GLY A 79 7.39 -3.08 3.22
N THR A 80 7.42 -3.90 4.25
CA THR A 80 8.40 -3.81 5.34
C THR A 80 8.88 -5.20 5.73
N PHE A 81 10.09 -5.28 6.25
CA PHE A 81 10.68 -6.53 6.72
C PHE A 81 10.76 -6.54 8.24
N ILE A 82 10.06 -7.48 8.87
CA ILE A 82 9.95 -7.58 10.32
C ILE A 82 10.79 -8.74 10.84
N THR A 83 11.76 -8.42 11.68
CA THR A 83 12.52 -9.40 12.47
C THR A 83 12.11 -9.33 13.93
N LYS A 84 12.03 -10.47 14.59
CA LYS A 84 11.77 -10.54 16.03
C LYS A 84 13.04 -10.99 16.74
N ARG A 85 13.48 -10.21 17.74
CA ARG A 85 14.59 -10.62 18.61
C ARG A 85 14.30 -12.00 19.21
N HIS A 86 15.27 -12.88 19.19
CA HIS A 86 15.18 -14.24 19.71
C HIS A 86 14.18 -15.16 18.99
N SER A 87 13.80 -14.85 17.78
CA SER A 87 12.96 -15.69 16.95
C SER A 87 13.64 -15.98 15.60
N ALA A 88 13.55 -17.22 15.14
CA ALA A 88 13.97 -17.58 13.79
C ALA A 88 12.93 -17.16 12.73
N TRP A 89 11.82 -16.55 13.13
CA TRP A 89 10.77 -16.11 12.23
C TRP A 89 10.97 -14.66 11.83
N SER A 90 11.08 -14.45 10.54
CA SER A 90 11.07 -13.16 9.86
C SER A 90 9.90 -13.09 8.89
N TYR A 91 9.34 -11.90 8.74
CA TYR A 91 8.14 -11.67 7.96
C TYR A 91 8.37 -10.54 6.96
N GLY A 92 8.02 -10.77 5.69
CA GLY A 92 7.77 -9.69 4.76
C GLY A 92 6.30 -9.29 4.84
N TRP A 93 5.99 -8.01 5.00
CA TRP A 93 4.61 -7.51 5.08
C TRP A 93 4.33 -6.57 3.91
N ILE A 94 3.31 -6.89 3.11
CA ILE A 94 2.77 -5.93 2.13
C ILE A 94 1.87 -4.97 2.90
N LEU A 95 2.28 -3.71 2.96
CA LEU A 95 1.49 -2.65 3.61
C LEU A 95 0.53 -2.00 2.61
N TRP A 96 1.04 -1.69 1.41
CA TRP A 96 0.27 -0.99 0.38
C TRP A 96 0.52 -1.60 -0.99
N LEU A 97 -0.53 -1.72 -1.79
CA LEU A 97 -0.47 -2.14 -3.19
C LEU A 97 -1.48 -1.33 -3.99
N GLY A 98 -1.00 -0.56 -4.95
CA GLY A 98 -1.81 0.25 -5.84
C GLY A 98 -1.45 0.03 -7.30
N VAL A 99 -2.47 -0.06 -8.17
CA VAL A 99 -2.30 -0.13 -9.63
C VAL A 99 -3.28 0.83 -10.27
N GLU A 100 -2.84 1.60 -11.25
CA GLU A 100 -3.68 2.52 -11.99
C GLU A 100 -4.94 1.81 -12.53
N PRO A 101 -6.15 2.33 -12.22
CA PRO A 101 -7.40 1.67 -12.58
C PRO A 101 -7.59 1.51 -14.10
N ASP A 102 -7.03 2.43 -14.88
CA ASP A 102 -7.19 2.46 -16.33
C ASP A 102 -6.26 1.47 -17.04
N ILE A 103 -5.23 0.96 -16.35
CA ILE A 103 -4.23 0.02 -16.87
C ILE A 103 -4.54 -1.43 -16.43
N LYS A 104 -5.81 -1.79 -16.32
CA LYS A 104 -6.22 -3.13 -15.84
C LYS A 104 -5.81 -4.25 -16.79
N ARG A 105 -5.50 -5.43 -16.21
CA ARG A 105 -5.22 -6.71 -16.88
C ARG A 105 -3.83 -6.85 -17.53
N GLN A 106 -2.90 -5.95 -17.30
CA GLN A 106 -1.50 -6.11 -17.73
C GLN A 106 -0.66 -6.95 -16.73
N GLY A 107 -1.26 -7.46 -15.67
CA GLY A 107 -0.57 -8.27 -14.66
C GLY A 107 0.38 -7.48 -13.75
N ILE A 108 0.27 -6.14 -13.71
CA ILE A 108 1.15 -5.24 -12.95
C ILE A 108 1.17 -5.62 -11.47
N GLY A 109 0.00 -5.73 -10.83
CA GLY A 109 -0.08 -6.11 -9.41
C GLY A 109 0.59 -7.46 -9.11
N LYS A 110 0.42 -8.45 -10.00
CA LYS A 110 1.10 -9.75 -9.89
C LYS A 110 2.62 -9.60 -9.98
N ARG A 111 3.13 -8.80 -10.93
CA ARG A 111 4.58 -8.59 -11.09
C ARG A 111 5.18 -7.86 -9.89
N LEU A 112 4.52 -6.79 -9.40
CA LEU A 112 4.91 -6.10 -8.17
C LEU A 112 4.99 -7.04 -6.97
N THR A 113 3.91 -7.79 -6.71
CA THR A 113 3.85 -8.76 -5.61
C THR A 113 4.91 -9.86 -5.74
N SER A 114 5.15 -10.35 -6.97
CA SER A 114 6.17 -11.38 -7.20
C SER A 114 7.58 -10.83 -6.95
N ARG A 115 7.91 -9.62 -7.45
CA ARG A 115 9.23 -9.02 -7.25
C ARG A 115 9.49 -8.72 -5.77
N LEU A 116 8.49 -8.20 -5.05
CA LEU A 116 8.58 -7.95 -3.61
C LEU A 116 8.78 -9.26 -2.82
N ARG A 117 8.04 -10.31 -3.17
CA ARG A 117 8.24 -11.65 -2.58
C ARG A 117 9.67 -12.14 -2.76
N ASP A 118 10.22 -11.97 -3.97
CA ASP A 118 11.58 -12.43 -4.26
C ASP A 118 12.60 -11.66 -3.39
N LYS A 119 12.43 -10.34 -3.22
CA LYS A 119 13.24 -9.54 -2.29
C LYS A 119 13.11 -9.99 -0.83
N PHE A 120 11.89 -10.28 -0.37
CA PHE A 120 11.70 -10.82 0.98
C PHE A 120 12.39 -12.17 1.18
N ILE A 121 12.39 -13.03 0.15
CA ILE A 121 13.10 -14.31 0.20
C ILE A 121 14.61 -14.09 0.26
N GLU A 122 15.16 -13.16 -0.53
CA GLU A 122 16.56 -12.76 -0.53
C GLU A 122 17.02 -12.31 0.87
N GLU A 123 16.16 -11.55 1.60
CA GLU A 123 16.38 -11.12 3.00
C GLU A 123 16.10 -12.22 4.05
N GLY A 124 15.67 -13.40 3.62
CA GLY A 124 15.42 -14.53 4.53
C GLY A 124 14.06 -14.52 5.20
N ALA A 125 13.06 -13.85 4.63
CA ALA A 125 11.68 -13.95 5.12
C ALA A 125 11.19 -15.40 5.06
N ARG A 126 10.61 -15.86 6.15
CA ARG A 126 10.01 -17.21 6.23
C ARG A 126 8.51 -17.19 5.96
N MET A 127 7.91 -16.03 5.99
CA MET A 127 6.49 -15.82 5.72
C MET A 127 6.28 -14.44 5.11
N MET A 128 5.38 -14.36 4.14
CA MET A 128 4.88 -13.11 3.58
C MET A 128 3.44 -12.92 4.04
N ILE A 129 3.13 -11.77 4.60
CA ILE A 129 1.81 -11.44 5.13
C ILE A 129 1.21 -10.21 4.44
N VAL A 130 -0.09 -10.14 4.44
CA VAL A 130 -0.89 -9.01 3.97
C VAL A 130 -2.19 -8.97 4.73
N ASP A 131 -2.71 -7.80 5.00
CA ASP A 131 -4.06 -7.62 5.50
C ASP A 131 -4.88 -6.73 4.57
N THR A 132 -6.17 -6.94 4.61
CA THR A 132 -7.13 -6.15 3.84
C THR A 132 -8.51 -6.25 4.50
N GLU A 133 -9.38 -5.30 4.20
CA GLU A 133 -10.75 -5.35 4.73
C GLU A 133 -11.51 -6.58 4.19
N LYS A 134 -12.29 -7.21 5.06
CA LYS A 134 -13.14 -8.37 4.72
C LYS A 134 -14.11 -8.08 3.55
N SER A 135 -14.52 -6.84 3.39
CA SER A 135 -15.37 -6.36 2.30
C SER A 135 -14.64 -6.29 0.96
N ASN A 136 -13.31 -6.19 0.96
CA ASN A 136 -12.47 -6.09 -0.24
C ASN A 136 -12.29 -7.44 -0.93
N LYS A 137 -13.38 -7.96 -1.50
CA LYS A 137 -13.37 -9.27 -2.17
C LYS A 137 -12.38 -9.34 -3.33
N ALA A 138 -12.16 -8.24 -4.02
CA ALA A 138 -11.23 -8.17 -5.14
C ALA A 138 -9.78 -8.37 -4.67
N ALA A 139 -9.35 -7.69 -3.61
CA ALA A 139 -8.02 -7.86 -3.03
C ALA A 139 -7.83 -9.28 -2.45
N ILE A 140 -8.82 -9.80 -1.72
CA ILE A 140 -8.78 -11.16 -1.17
C ILE A 140 -8.60 -12.19 -2.30
N GLN A 141 -9.38 -12.09 -3.37
CA GLN A 141 -9.26 -13.00 -4.51
C GLN A 141 -7.90 -12.86 -5.21
N PHE A 142 -7.40 -11.63 -5.36
CA PHE A 142 -6.09 -11.36 -5.93
C PHE A 142 -4.98 -12.03 -5.11
N PHE A 143 -4.94 -11.81 -3.79
CA PHE A 143 -3.90 -12.38 -2.94
C PHE A 143 -3.98 -13.91 -2.87
N LYS A 144 -5.18 -14.50 -2.88
CA LYS A 144 -5.33 -15.97 -3.02
C LYS A 144 -4.68 -16.51 -4.28
N GLN A 145 -4.85 -15.81 -5.41
CA GLN A 145 -4.20 -16.18 -6.68
C GLN A 145 -2.67 -16.01 -6.65
N GLN A 146 -2.14 -15.20 -5.71
CA GLN A 146 -0.69 -15.07 -5.48
C GLN A 146 -0.15 -16.08 -4.45
N GLY A 147 -0.99 -17.01 -3.96
CA GLY A 147 -0.59 -18.06 -3.02
C GLY A 147 -0.80 -17.74 -1.56
N PHE A 148 -1.42 -16.60 -1.22
CA PHE A 148 -1.80 -16.31 0.16
C PHE A 148 -2.97 -17.20 0.60
N GLY A 149 -2.86 -17.76 1.81
CA GLY A 149 -3.87 -18.60 2.44
C GLY A 149 -3.95 -18.33 3.94
N ASN A 150 -4.54 -19.27 4.69
CA ASN A 150 -4.65 -19.20 6.15
C ASN A 150 -5.31 -17.89 6.63
N GLU A 151 -6.47 -17.56 6.05
CA GLU A 151 -7.23 -16.36 6.41
C GLU A 151 -7.58 -16.34 7.90
N ILE A 152 -7.13 -15.30 8.61
CA ILE A 152 -7.49 -15.06 10.00
C ILE A 152 -8.30 -13.76 10.04
N GLN A 153 -9.53 -13.82 10.54
CA GLN A 153 -10.34 -12.62 10.71
C GLN A 153 -9.95 -11.93 12.01
N HIS A 154 -9.70 -10.63 11.95
CA HIS A 154 -9.49 -9.77 13.11
C HIS A 154 -10.48 -8.61 13.11
N VAL A 155 -10.70 -8.03 14.28
CA VAL A 155 -11.59 -6.87 14.47
C VAL A 155 -10.74 -5.64 14.73
N PHE A 156 -10.90 -4.64 13.88
CA PHE A 156 -10.32 -3.33 14.11
C PHE A 156 -11.26 -2.52 15.02
N MET A 157 -10.74 -1.97 16.11
CA MET A 157 -11.50 -1.14 17.03
C MET A 157 -10.79 0.21 17.21
N SER A 158 -11.57 1.29 17.29
CA SER A 158 -11.07 2.64 17.53
C SER A 158 -11.85 3.34 18.62
N HIS A 159 -11.18 4.19 19.39
CA HIS A 159 -11.81 5.06 20.38
C HIS A 159 -11.51 6.53 20.01
N ASN A 160 -12.55 7.28 19.71
CA ASN A 160 -12.40 8.72 19.44
C ASN A 160 -12.15 9.47 20.76
N LEU A 161 -10.96 10.01 20.93
CA LEU A 161 -10.54 10.71 22.15
C LEU A 161 -10.91 12.21 22.15
N THR A 162 -11.44 12.78 21.07
CA THR A 162 -11.67 14.23 20.96
C THR A 162 -12.76 14.74 21.90
N SER A 163 -13.64 13.87 22.37
CA SER A 163 -14.67 14.17 23.40
C SER A 163 -14.23 13.80 24.82
N HIS A 164 -13.06 13.20 25.00
CA HIS A 164 -12.57 12.83 26.33
C HIS A 164 -12.24 14.08 27.17
N PRO A 165 -12.62 14.14 28.46
CA PRO A 165 -12.39 15.33 29.31
C PRO A 165 -10.92 15.78 29.32
N ASP A 166 -9.98 14.84 29.47
CA ASP A 166 -8.54 15.15 29.50
C ASP A 166 -8.03 15.74 28.18
N TYR A 167 -8.58 15.30 27.05
CA TYR A 167 -8.23 15.86 25.74
C TYR A 167 -8.69 17.31 25.64
N LEU A 168 -9.91 17.60 26.06
CA LEU A 168 -10.50 18.94 26.05
C LEU A 168 -9.74 19.89 26.98
N GLU A 169 -9.37 19.43 28.17
CA GLU A 169 -8.58 20.19 29.13
C GLU A 169 -7.19 20.54 28.57
N ARG A 170 -6.47 19.56 28.01
CA ARG A 170 -5.15 19.78 27.38
C ARG A 170 -5.23 20.75 26.21
N LYS A 171 -6.27 20.63 25.39
CA LYS A 171 -6.51 21.53 24.27
C LYS A 171 -6.76 22.97 24.73
N ALA A 172 -7.54 23.17 25.80
CA ALA A 172 -7.78 24.47 26.42
C ALA A 172 -6.48 25.10 26.98
N LYS A 173 -5.67 24.32 27.72
CA LYS A 173 -4.37 24.77 28.25
C LYS A 173 -3.42 25.20 27.13
N LYS A 174 -3.33 24.45 26.04
CA LYS A 174 -2.48 24.77 24.89
C LYS A 174 -2.92 26.08 24.21
N LYS A 175 -4.22 26.30 24.06
CA LYS A 175 -4.76 27.54 23.47
C LYS A 175 -4.40 28.76 24.31
N ASN A 176 -4.51 28.67 25.65
CA ASN A 176 -4.19 29.75 26.56
C ASN A 176 -2.68 30.06 26.58
N SER A 177 -1.81 29.05 26.50
CA SER A 177 -0.36 29.24 26.45
C SER A 177 0.12 29.95 25.19
N ILE A 178 -0.54 29.73 24.05
CA ILE A 178 -0.23 30.41 22.78
C ILE A 178 -0.73 31.86 22.82
N ALA A 179 -1.90 32.12 23.41
CA ALA A 179 -2.44 33.46 23.55
C ALA A 179 -1.59 34.35 24.49
N GLY A 180 -1.00 33.75 25.55
CA GLY A 180 -0.11 34.46 26.50
C GLY A 180 1.28 34.78 25.94
N LYS A 181 1.72 34.14 24.85
CA LYS A 181 3.02 34.42 24.20
C LYS A 181 2.95 35.52 23.12
N LYS A 182 1.76 36.03 22.82
CA LYS A 182 1.53 37.09 21.82
C LYS A 182 1.36 38.48 22.46
N LYS A 183 1.54 38.59 23.75
CA LYS A 183 1.64 39.87 24.49
C LYS A 183 3.12 40.08 24.90
#